data_6248b214db1cef9c4548e79a13d9113f
#
_entry.id   6248b214db1cef9c4548e79a13d9113f
#
_cell.length_a   1.000
_cell.length_b   1.000
_cell.length_c   1.000
_cell.angle_alpha   90.00
_cell.angle_beta   90.00
_cell.angle_gamma   90.00
#
_symmetry.space_group_name_H-M   'P 1'
#
loop_
_entity.id
_entity.type
_entity.pdbx_description
1 polymer ?
#
loop_
_entity_poly.entity_id
_entity_poly.type
_entity_poly.pdbx_seq_one_letter_code
_entity_poly.pdbx_strand_id
1 'polypeptide(L)'
;YGLAYLQKHFKFTHNDLHIDNIMYQRTDKTYLYYKFNNIYYKVPTYGYIFKIIDFGRAIFTFKNKLFFSDCFSKYGEADGQYKYPIDTFLYKKDNDEYDIKPNYNFDLCRLGITILDELNYHKDIDYDNKKYIIDFIYSFTLGKNDCELYYLEDNFDMYVSIAKYANNCLPINIIQNDIFKEFR
;
A
#
# COMPACT_ATOMS: atom_id res chain seq x y z
N TYR A 1 9.98 -2.11 1.76
CA TYR A 1 11.00 -1.34 1.06
C TYR A 1 10.50 -0.86 -0.31
N GLY A 2 10.02 -1.75 -1.19
CA GLY A 2 9.59 -1.42 -2.55
C GLY A 2 8.63 -0.24 -2.62
N LEU A 3 7.55 -0.26 -1.82
CA LEU A 3 6.58 0.85 -1.75
C LEU A 3 7.22 2.16 -1.30
N ALA A 4 8.06 2.14 -0.25
CA ALA A 4 8.74 3.34 0.23
C ALA A 4 9.64 3.96 -0.86
N TYR A 5 10.34 3.10 -1.61
CA TYR A 5 11.17 3.54 -2.73
C TYR A 5 10.34 4.14 -3.87
N LEU A 6 9.28 3.46 -4.28
CA LEU A 6 8.40 3.91 -5.36
C LEU A 6 7.67 5.21 -4.99
N GLN A 7 7.18 5.33 -3.77
CA GLN A 7 6.54 6.57 -3.30
C GLN A 7 7.51 7.75 -3.29
N LYS A 8 8.74 7.53 -2.81
CA LYS A 8 9.75 8.59 -2.76
C LYS A 8 10.12 9.11 -4.13
N HIS A 9 10.31 8.22 -5.12
CA HIS A 9 10.84 8.58 -6.43
C HIS A 9 9.77 8.90 -7.47
N PHE A 10 8.58 8.30 -7.32
CA PHE A 10 7.53 8.38 -8.33
C PHE A 10 6.19 8.85 -7.77
N LYS A 11 6.09 9.22 -6.48
CA LYS A 11 4.81 9.51 -5.81
C LYS A 11 3.78 8.41 -6.09
N PHE A 12 4.23 7.17 -6.02
CA PHE A 12 3.49 5.99 -6.45
C PHE A 12 2.51 5.53 -5.38
N THR A 13 1.32 5.09 -5.83
CA THR A 13 0.39 4.26 -5.07
C THR A 13 -0.11 3.14 -5.96
N HIS A 14 -0.25 1.96 -5.41
CA HIS A 14 -0.77 0.78 -6.12
C HIS A 14 -2.30 0.83 -6.23
N ASN A 15 -2.97 1.24 -5.16
CA ASN A 15 -4.41 1.41 -4.99
C ASN A 15 -5.25 0.12 -5.07
N ASP A 16 -4.58 -1.03 -5.13
CA ASP A 16 -5.19 -2.35 -5.10
C ASP A 16 -4.23 -3.39 -4.52
N LEU A 17 -3.44 -3.03 -3.50
CA LEU A 17 -2.44 -3.94 -2.94
C LEU A 17 -3.07 -4.85 -1.87
N HIS A 18 -3.42 -6.05 -2.29
CA HIS A 18 -3.84 -7.18 -1.44
C HIS A 18 -2.90 -8.37 -1.64
N ILE A 19 -3.09 -9.44 -0.87
CA ILE A 19 -2.15 -10.56 -0.85
C ILE A 19 -2.01 -11.26 -2.20
N ASP A 20 -3.09 -11.33 -3.01
CA ASP A 20 -3.06 -11.96 -4.34
C ASP A 20 -2.27 -11.14 -5.37
N ASN A 21 -2.03 -9.84 -5.10
CA ASN A 21 -1.17 -8.99 -5.91
C ASN A 21 0.29 -9.02 -5.44
N ILE A 22 0.66 -10.04 -4.63
CA ILE A 22 2.02 -10.32 -4.23
C ILE A 22 2.42 -11.71 -4.70
N MET A 23 3.31 -11.76 -5.67
CA MET A 23 3.94 -13.00 -6.14
C MET A 23 5.24 -13.25 -5.40
N TYR A 24 5.68 -14.51 -5.38
CA TYR A 24 6.99 -14.85 -4.87
C TYR A 24 7.81 -15.65 -5.90
N GLN A 25 9.12 -15.52 -5.80
CA GLN A 25 10.09 -16.26 -6.60
C GLN A 25 11.11 -16.92 -5.67
N ARG A 26 11.42 -18.20 -5.88
CA ARG A 26 12.50 -18.86 -5.14
C ARG A 26 13.86 -18.24 -5.47
N THR A 27 14.75 -18.22 -4.47
CA THR A 27 16.11 -17.69 -4.61
C THR A 27 17.08 -18.44 -3.71
N ASP A 28 18.32 -18.60 -4.19
CA ASP A 28 19.44 -19.15 -3.40
C ASP A 28 20.18 -18.05 -2.60
N LYS A 29 19.79 -16.78 -2.77
CA LYS A 29 20.37 -15.67 -2.00
C LYS A 29 19.86 -15.74 -0.58
N THR A 30 20.77 -15.78 0.40
CA THR A 30 20.42 -15.74 1.83
C THR A 30 19.88 -14.38 2.25
N TYR A 31 20.42 -13.30 1.65
CA TYR A 31 20.04 -11.93 1.97
C TYR A 31 19.86 -11.09 0.72
N LEU A 32 18.96 -10.09 0.83
CA LEU A 32 18.88 -8.96 -0.09
C LEU A 32 19.37 -7.71 0.63
N TYR A 33 20.08 -6.85 -0.12
CA TYR A 33 20.61 -5.60 0.39
C TYR A 33 19.93 -4.43 -0.28
N TYR A 34 19.38 -3.52 0.51
CA TYR A 34 18.71 -2.34 0.04
C TYR A 34 19.35 -1.10 0.63
N LYS A 35 19.35 0.00 -0.13
CA LYS A 35 19.74 1.32 0.35
C LYS A 35 18.57 2.27 0.24
N PHE A 36 18.22 2.90 1.35
CA PHE A 36 17.14 3.90 1.38
C PHE A 36 17.51 5.02 2.36
N ASN A 37 17.48 6.29 1.92
CA ASN A 37 17.86 7.46 2.71
C ASN A 37 19.23 7.30 3.43
N ASN A 38 20.24 6.78 2.73
CA ASN A 38 21.57 6.46 3.26
C ASN A 38 21.61 5.37 4.36
N ILE A 39 20.50 4.72 4.64
CA ILE A 39 20.44 3.55 5.52
C ILE A 39 20.53 2.29 4.65
N TYR A 40 21.35 1.34 5.06
CA TYR A 40 21.48 0.03 4.41
C TYR A 40 20.66 -0.99 5.19
N TYR A 41 19.85 -1.77 4.47
CA TYR A 41 19.04 -2.83 5.02
C TYR A 41 19.54 -4.17 4.51
N LYS A 42 19.81 -5.11 5.43
CA LYS A 42 20.14 -6.50 5.15
C LYS A 42 18.93 -7.37 5.49
N VAL A 43 18.19 -7.78 4.50
CA VAL A 43 16.92 -8.49 4.67
C VAL A 43 17.08 -9.96 4.33
N PRO A 44 16.83 -10.90 5.27
CA PRO A 44 16.87 -12.32 4.98
C PRO A 44 15.77 -12.69 4.01
N THR A 45 16.08 -13.59 3.06
CA THR A 45 15.11 -13.99 2.03
C THR A 45 14.26 -15.18 2.46
N TYR A 46 14.76 -16.00 3.36
CA TYR A 46 14.17 -17.31 3.69
C TYR A 46 13.87 -18.16 2.43
N GLY A 47 14.67 -17.97 1.36
CA GLY A 47 14.51 -18.66 0.09
C GLY A 47 13.51 -18.04 -0.88
N TYR A 48 12.93 -16.85 -0.59
CA TYR A 48 11.91 -16.22 -1.41
C TYR A 48 12.17 -14.72 -1.62
N ILE A 49 11.82 -14.24 -2.81
CA ILE A 49 11.76 -12.81 -3.15
C ILE A 49 10.30 -12.49 -3.49
N PHE A 50 9.71 -11.54 -2.77
CA PHE A 50 8.35 -11.08 -3.02
C PHE A 50 8.33 -9.96 -4.06
N LYS A 51 7.35 -9.99 -4.94
CA LYS A 51 7.15 -9.04 -6.03
C LYS A 51 5.72 -8.54 -6.04
N ILE A 52 5.55 -7.24 -6.11
CA ILE A 52 4.26 -6.61 -6.33
C ILE A 52 3.93 -6.73 -7.82
N ILE A 53 2.71 -7.11 -8.14
CA ILE A 53 2.17 -7.25 -9.49
C ILE A 53 0.86 -6.48 -9.64
N ASP A 54 0.32 -6.43 -10.85
CA ASP A 54 -0.97 -5.82 -11.19
C ASP A 54 -1.06 -4.32 -10.88
N PHE A 55 -0.44 -3.52 -11.73
CA PHE A 55 -0.41 -2.07 -11.61
C PHE A 55 -1.59 -1.37 -12.30
N GLY A 56 -2.70 -2.08 -12.59
CA GLY A 56 -3.86 -1.54 -13.31
C GLY A 56 -4.49 -0.31 -12.67
N ARG A 57 -4.47 -0.22 -11.32
CA ARG A 57 -4.96 0.93 -10.54
C ARG A 57 -3.84 1.87 -10.04
N ALA A 58 -2.62 1.71 -10.53
CA ALA A 58 -1.51 2.53 -10.04
C ALA A 58 -1.65 4.00 -10.43
N ILE A 59 -1.32 4.87 -9.47
CA ILE A 59 -1.17 6.31 -9.69
C ILE A 59 0.28 6.66 -9.41
N PHE A 60 0.95 7.34 -10.32
CA PHE A 60 2.35 7.70 -10.16
C PHE A 60 2.75 8.93 -10.97
N THR A 61 3.86 9.56 -10.59
CA THR A 61 4.44 10.69 -11.30
C THR A 61 5.76 10.28 -11.95
N PHE A 62 5.91 10.53 -13.24
CA PHE A 62 7.14 10.33 -13.97
C PHE A 62 7.44 11.54 -14.83
N LYS A 63 8.67 12.06 -14.77
CA LYS A 63 9.10 13.29 -15.48
C LYS A 63 8.10 14.45 -15.28
N ASN A 64 7.68 14.67 -14.04
CA ASN A 64 6.71 15.70 -13.63
C ASN A 64 5.31 15.56 -14.27
N LYS A 65 4.99 14.40 -14.87
CA LYS A 65 3.67 14.11 -15.40
C LYS A 65 3.01 13.05 -14.53
N LEU A 66 1.76 13.30 -14.14
CA LEU A 66 0.93 12.36 -13.41
C LEU A 66 0.34 11.32 -14.38
N PHE A 67 0.39 10.06 -13.98
CA PHE A 67 -0.18 8.92 -14.70
C PHE A 67 -1.17 8.20 -13.80
N PHE A 68 -2.33 7.89 -14.33
CA PHE A 68 -3.38 7.09 -13.72
C PHE A 68 -4.26 6.52 -14.83
N SER A 69 -4.99 5.45 -14.53
CA SER A 69 -5.88 4.84 -15.51
C SER A 69 -7.31 5.41 -15.38
N ASP A 70 -8.14 5.15 -16.35
CA ASP A 70 -9.56 5.50 -16.38
C ASP A 70 -10.44 4.58 -15.49
N CYS A 71 -9.84 3.60 -14.82
CA CYS A 71 -10.56 2.76 -13.86
C CYS A 71 -11.24 3.56 -12.73
N PHE A 72 -10.72 4.76 -12.41
CA PHE A 72 -11.31 5.66 -11.42
C PHE A 72 -12.40 6.58 -12.00
N SER A 73 -12.61 6.57 -13.32
CA SER A 73 -13.62 7.38 -13.98
C SER A 73 -15.03 6.91 -13.63
N LYS A 74 -16.04 7.74 -13.92
CA LYS A 74 -17.43 7.38 -13.75
C LYS A 74 -17.76 6.08 -14.50
N TYR A 75 -18.30 5.11 -13.78
CA TYR A 75 -18.56 3.73 -14.24
C TYR A 75 -17.30 2.86 -14.45
N GLY A 76 -16.11 3.32 -14.11
CA GLY A 76 -14.93 2.48 -14.03
C GLY A 76 -14.99 1.53 -12.82
N GLU A 77 -14.15 0.50 -12.82
CA GLU A 77 -14.15 -0.53 -11.77
C GLU A 77 -13.76 0.00 -10.38
N ALA A 78 -13.11 1.17 -10.31
CA ALA A 78 -12.71 1.86 -9.10
C ALA A 78 -13.39 3.25 -8.97
N ASP A 79 -14.56 3.42 -9.58
CA ASP A 79 -15.36 4.65 -9.48
C ASP A 79 -15.70 4.97 -8.02
N GLY A 80 -15.37 6.18 -7.59
CA GLY A 80 -15.60 6.65 -6.22
C GLY A 80 -14.45 6.42 -5.25
N GLN A 81 -13.43 5.60 -5.56
CA GLN A 81 -12.26 5.43 -4.71
C GLN A 81 -11.50 6.76 -4.53
N TYR A 82 -11.35 7.51 -5.62
CA TYR A 82 -10.81 8.85 -5.64
C TYR A 82 -11.67 9.78 -6.49
N LYS A 83 -11.57 11.08 -6.23
CA LYS A 83 -12.19 12.07 -7.11
C LYS A 83 -11.48 12.06 -8.46
N TYR A 84 -12.16 11.59 -9.49
CA TYR A 84 -11.64 11.58 -10.86
C TYR A 84 -11.77 12.97 -11.48
N PRO A 85 -10.76 13.47 -12.20
CA PRO A 85 -10.86 14.76 -12.90
C PRO A 85 -11.95 14.69 -13.99
N ILE A 86 -12.95 15.55 -13.88
CA ILE A 86 -14.00 15.66 -14.87
C ILE A 86 -13.48 16.52 -16.02
N ASP A 87 -13.41 15.94 -17.24
CA ASP A 87 -13.11 16.62 -18.52
C ASP A 87 -11.81 17.44 -18.58
N THR A 88 -10.74 16.75 -18.90
CA THR A 88 -9.44 17.38 -19.21
C THR A 88 -9.42 18.19 -20.50
N PHE A 89 -10.45 18.08 -21.38
CA PHE A 89 -10.50 18.76 -22.68
C PHE A 89 -11.18 20.12 -22.67
N LEU A 90 -12.09 20.40 -21.75
CA LEU A 90 -12.90 21.61 -21.75
C LEU A 90 -12.49 22.67 -20.71
N TYR A 91 -11.72 22.32 -19.72
CA TYR A 91 -11.32 23.24 -18.65
C TYR A 91 -9.83 23.14 -18.32
N LYS A 92 -8.97 23.64 -19.23
CA LYS A 92 -7.65 24.11 -18.83
C LYS A 92 -7.86 25.41 -18.01
N LYS A 93 -8.04 25.29 -16.73
CA LYS A 93 -7.79 26.41 -15.82
C LYS A 93 -6.49 26.13 -15.06
N ASP A 94 -5.66 27.14 -14.95
CA ASP A 94 -4.31 27.16 -14.39
C ASP A 94 -4.24 26.90 -12.86
N ASN A 95 -5.12 26.10 -12.30
CA ASN A 95 -5.12 25.76 -10.88
C ASN A 95 -5.18 24.25 -10.69
N ASP A 96 -4.27 23.74 -9.85
CA ASP A 96 -4.02 22.37 -9.39
C ASP A 96 -5.25 21.54 -8.89
N GLU A 97 -6.47 21.92 -9.20
CA GLU A 97 -7.70 21.32 -8.68
C GLU A 97 -8.17 20.04 -9.40
N TYR A 98 -7.50 19.62 -10.47
CA TYR A 98 -7.96 18.54 -11.34
C TYR A 98 -7.16 17.25 -11.20
N ASP A 99 -6.13 17.23 -10.38
CA ASP A 99 -5.35 16.01 -10.21
C ASP A 99 -6.00 15.05 -9.21
N ILE A 100 -6.13 13.78 -9.61
CA ILE A 100 -6.46 12.70 -8.69
C ILE A 100 -5.43 12.68 -7.55
N LYS A 101 -5.91 12.66 -6.29
CA LYS A 101 -5.06 12.74 -5.09
C LYS A 101 -5.09 11.42 -4.33
N PRO A 102 -4.13 10.50 -4.59
CA PRO A 102 -4.10 9.22 -3.91
C PRO A 102 -3.72 9.37 -2.43
N ASN A 103 -4.20 8.45 -1.60
CA ASN A 103 -3.77 8.32 -0.22
C ASN A 103 -2.55 7.39 -0.15
N TYR A 104 -1.39 7.93 0.19
CA TYR A 104 -0.14 7.15 0.28
C TYR A 104 -0.12 6.11 1.41
N ASN A 105 -1.10 6.13 2.31
CA ASN A 105 -1.30 5.07 3.32
C ASN A 105 -2.14 3.90 2.78
N PHE A 106 -2.77 4.04 1.62
CA PHE A 106 -3.72 3.06 1.10
C PHE A 106 -3.12 1.66 1.02
N ASP A 107 -1.97 1.54 0.37
CA ASP A 107 -1.38 0.25 -0.01
C ASP A 107 -1.06 -0.64 1.19
N LEU A 108 -0.41 -0.11 2.23
CA LEU A 108 -0.09 -0.89 3.42
C LEU A 108 -1.32 -1.15 4.29
N CYS A 109 -2.30 -0.24 4.31
CA CYS A 109 -3.57 -0.49 5.00
C CYS A 109 -4.30 -1.67 4.35
N ARG A 110 -4.50 -1.65 3.03
CA ARG A 110 -5.19 -2.73 2.31
C ARG A 110 -4.46 -4.07 2.43
N LEU A 111 -3.13 -4.05 2.29
CA LEU A 111 -2.31 -5.24 2.49
C LEU A 111 -2.41 -5.77 3.92
N GLY A 112 -2.38 -4.88 4.91
CA GLY A 112 -2.53 -5.25 6.33
C GLY A 112 -3.86 -5.96 6.60
N ILE A 113 -4.96 -5.47 6.04
CA ILE A 113 -6.29 -6.09 6.14
C ILE A 113 -6.24 -7.53 5.62
N THR A 114 -5.74 -7.73 4.38
CA THR A 114 -5.71 -9.09 3.80
C THR A 114 -4.76 -10.04 4.52
N ILE A 115 -3.64 -9.55 5.07
CA ILE A 115 -2.77 -10.39 5.89
C ILE A 115 -3.48 -10.81 7.19
N LEU A 116 -4.22 -9.91 7.84
CA LEU A 116 -4.97 -10.25 9.06
C LEU A 116 -6.10 -11.25 8.77
N ASP A 117 -6.79 -11.12 7.62
CA ASP A 117 -7.81 -12.07 7.20
C ASP A 117 -7.23 -13.46 7.02
N GLU A 118 -6.10 -13.59 6.31
CA GLU A 118 -5.40 -14.86 6.14
C GLU A 118 -4.92 -15.45 7.47
N LEU A 119 -4.37 -14.62 8.35
CA LEU A 119 -3.96 -15.06 9.68
C LEU A 119 -5.13 -15.59 10.51
N ASN A 120 -6.29 -14.94 10.45
CA ASN A 120 -7.50 -15.39 11.13
C ASN A 120 -8.07 -16.69 10.55
N TYR A 121 -7.94 -16.89 9.23
CA TYR A 121 -8.38 -18.12 8.58
C TYR A 121 -7.53 -19.34 8.96
N HIS A 122 -6.22 -19.15 9.12
CA HIS A 122 -5.26 -20.22 9.46
C HIS A 122 -5.15 -20.41 10.98
N LYS A 123 -5.99 -21.30 11.55
CA LYS A 123 -6.05 -21.59 13.00
C LYS A 123 -4.78 -22.20 13.62
N ASP A 124 -3.87 -22.74 12.79
CA ASP A 124 -2.61 -23.37 13.23
C ASP A 124 -1.50 -22.35 13.53
N ILE A 125 -1.79 -21.05 13.43
CA ILE A 125 -0.83 -20.00 13.73
C ILE A 125 -0.74 -19.81 15.25
N ASP A 126 0.47 -19.93 15.78
CA ASP A 126 0.78 -19.62 17.18
C ASP A 126 0.66 -18.10 17.42
N TYR A 127 -0.54 -17.68 17.80
CA TYR A 127 -0.87 -16.27 18.05
C TYR A 127 -0.07 -15.67 19.21
N ASP A 128 0.19 -16.45 20.27
CA ASP A 128 0.87 -15.93 21.45
C ASP A 128 2.29 -15.48 21.12
N ASN A 129 3.02 -16.28 20.33
CA ASN A 129 4.37 -15.94 19.88
C ASN A 129 4.40 -14.90 18.76
N LYS A 130 3.28 -14.65 18.06
CA LYS A 130 3.19 -13.71 16.93
C LYS A 130 2.40 -12.46 17.25
N LYS A 131 1.85 -12.34 18.45
CA LYS A 131 1.01 -11.20 18.85
C LYS A 131 1.63 -9.86 18.50
N TYR A 132 2.91 -9.69 18.77
CA TYR A 132 3.62 -8.44 18.46
C TYR A 132 3.58 -8.06 16.98
N ILE A 133 3.74 -9.04 16.06
CA ILE A 133 3.67 -8.80 14.61
C ILE A 133 2.22 -8.53 14.19
N ILE A 134 1.27 -9.25 14.77
CA ILE A 134 -0.16 -9.07 14.51
C ILE A 134 -0.62 -7.69 14.94
N ASP A 135 -0.28 -7.27 16.16
CA ASP A 135 -0.60 -5.94 16.68
C ASP A 135 0.03 -4.84 15.81
N PHE A 136 1.26 -5.06 15.33
CA PHE A 136 1.93 -4.14 14.42
C PHE A 136 1.19 -4.03 13.07
N ILE A 137 0.78 -5.15 12.46
CA ILE A 137 0.01 -5.15 11.22
C ILE A 137 -1.36 -4.51 11.44
N TYR A 138 -2.02 -4.84 12.55
CA TYR A 138 -3.31 -4.25 12.91
C TYR A 138 -3.24 -2.72 13.02
N SER A 139 -2.13 -2.18 13.50
CA SER A 139 -1.93 -0.72 13.56
C SER A 139 -2.01 -0.03 12.19
N PHE A 140 -1.79 -0.75 11.07
CA PHE A 140 -1.94 -0.21 9.71
C PHE A 140 -3.40 -0.02 9.31
N THR A 141 -4.31 -0.76 9.93
CA THR A 141 -5.74 -0.74 9.63
C THR A 141 -6.52 0.30 10.43
N LEU A 142 -5.83 1.07 11.27
CA LEU A 142 -6.41 2.18 11.99
C LEU A 142 -6.36 3.46 11.12
N GLY A 143 -7.51 4.02 10.88
CA GLY A 143 -7.67 5.26 10.13
C GLY A 143 -7.68 6.49 11.02
N LYS A 144 -8.03 7.64 10.44
CA LYS A 144 -8.22 8.90 11.18
C LYS A 144 -9.27 8.74 12.26
N ASN A 145 -9.03 9.33 13.43
CA ASN A 145 -9.91 9.26 14.61
C ASN A 145 -10.14 7.82 15.09
N ASP A 146 -9.11 6.96 14.98
CA ASP A 146 -9.15 5.56 15.37
C ASP A 146 -10.28 4.76 14.71
N CYS A 147 -10.70 5.17 13.50
CA CYS A 147 -11.65 4.41 12.71
C CYS A 147 -11.02 3.07 12.33
N GLU A 148 -11.66 1.98 12.72
CA GLU A 148 -11.19 0.63 12.43
C GLU A 148 -11.59 0.23 11.00
N LEU A 149 -10.61 0.20 10.10
CA LEU A 149 -10.83 -0.13 8.70
C LEU A 149 -10.82 -1.65 8.45
N TYR A 150 -10.27 -2.42 9.37
CA TYR A 150 -10.21 -3.89 9.28
C TYR A 150 -11.60 -4.56 9.37
N TYR A 151 -12.53 -3.97 10.13
CA TYR A 151 -13.87 -4.55 10.33
C TYR A 151 -14.87 -4.17 9.23
N LEU A 152 -14.44 -3.47 8.20
CA LEU A 152 -15.30 -3.20 7.05
C LEU A 152 -15.47 -4.47 6.22
N GLU A 153 -16.67 -4.68 5.68
CA GLU A 153 -16.91 -5.77 4.75
C GLU A 153 -15.98 -5.66 3.54
N ASP A 154 -15.47 -6.81 3.05
CA ASP A 154 -14.59 -6.86 1.87
C ASP A 154 -15.41 -6.59 0.60
N ASN A 155 -15.77 -5.34 0.42
CA ASN A 155 -16.47 -4.81 -0.74
C ASN A 155 -15.80 -3.50 -1.19
N PHE A 156 -16.31 -2.91 -2.24
CA PHE A 156 -15.74 -1.68 -2.79
C PHE A 156 -15.84 -0.47 -1.84
N ASP A 157 -16.81 -0.44 -0.93
CA ASP A 157 -16.95 0.62 0.08
C ASP A 157 -15.77 0.63 1.05
N MET A 158 -15.16 -0.53 1.32
CA MET A 158 -13.91 -0.61 2.06
C MET A 158 -12.78 0.13 1.33
N TYR A 159 -12.64 -0.02 0.01
CA TYR A 159 -11.63 0.71 -0.77
C TYR A 159 -11.82 2.22 -0.66
N VAL A 160 -13.06 2.70 -0.78
CA VAL A 160 -13.40 4.11 -0.61
C VAL A 160 -13.03 4.60 0.80
N SER A 161 -13.33 3.79 1.82
CA SER A 161 -13.05 4.10 3.23
C SER A 161 -11.54 4.14 3.49
N ILE A 162 -10.77 3.18 2.99
CA ILE A 162 -9.30 3.17 3.09
C ILE A 162 -8.72 4.40 2.40
N ALA A 163 -9.15 4.70 1.17
CA ALA A 163 -8.69 5.86 0.42
C ALA A 163 -8.91 7.18 1.19
N LYS A 164 -10.00 7.27 1.95
CA LYS A 164 -10.39 8.46 2.70
C LYS A 164 -9.75 8.56 4.08
N TYR A 165 -9.63 7.44 4.79
CA TYR A 165 -9.36 7.44 6.22
C TYR A 165 -8.01 6.83 6.62
N ALA A 166 -7.36 5.97 5.80
CA ALA A 166 -6.06 5.40 6.15
C ALA A 166 -5.04 6.49 6.45
N ASN A 167 -4.29 6.36 7.56
CA ASN A 167 -3.49 7.46 8.08
C ASN A 167 -2.13 7.06 8.69
N ASN A 168 -1.98 5.85 9.25
CA ASN A 168 -0.83 5.51 10.09
C ASN A 168 0.19 4.56 9.44
N CYS A 169 0.09 4.33 8.15
CA CYS A 169 0.87 3.31 7.45
C CYS A 169 1.62 3.82 6.21
N LEU A 170 2.17 5.03 6.28
CA LEU A 170 3.08 5.50 5.24
C LEU A 170 4.30 4.56 5.16
N PRO A 171 4.60 3.96 4.00
CA PRO A 171 5.72 3.03 3.82
C PRO A 171 7.06 3.58 4.30
N ILE A 172 7.30 4.88 4.15
CA ILE A 172 8.53 5.53 4.61
C ILE A 172 8.66 5.54 6.14
N ASN A 173 7.54 5.68 6.86
CA ASN A 173 7.53 5.66 8.32
C ASN A 173 7.64 4.22 8.83
N ILE A 174 6.92 3.31 8.18
CA ILE A 174 6.92 1.90 8.56
C ILE A 174 8.31 1.27 8.44
N ILE A 175 9.05 1.52 7.37
CA ILE A 175 10.40 0.96 7.21
C ILE A 175 11.38 1.48 8.28
N GLN A 176 11.06 2.59 8.96
CA GLN A 176 11.86 3.17 10.04
C GLN A 176 11.43 2.70 11.42
N ASN A 177 10.37 1.91 11.53
CA ASN A 177 9.90 1.35 12.81
C ASN A 177 10.97 0.43 13.42
N ASP A 178 11.03 0.40 14.76
CA ASP A 178 12.03 -0.38 15.51
C ASP A 178 11.93 -1.89 15.30
N ILE A 179 10.77 -2.39 14.89
CA ILE A 179 10.58 -3.80 14.49
C ILE A 179 11.58 -4.23 13.39
N PHE A 180 12.04 -3.28 12.56
CA PHE A 180 13.02 -3.52 11.50
C PHE A 180 14.45 -3.12 11.88
N LYS A 181 14.71 -2.81 13.15
CA LYS A 181 16.03 -2.32 13.59
C LYS A 181 17.14 -3.34 13.35
N GLU A 182 16.87 -4.62 13.49
CA GLU A 182 17.84 -5.70 13.27
C GLU A 182 18.26 -5.85 11.79
N PHE A 183 17.49 -5.30 10.87
CA PHE A 183 17.78 -5.36 9.43
C PHE A 183 18.55 -4.12 8.91
N ARG A 184 18.87 -3.16 9.77
CA ARG A 184 19.56 -1.91 9.39
C ARG A 184 21.07 -2.03 9.56
#